data_554cb24f905c5da73049312800b9e0d7
#
_entry.id   554cb24f905c5da73049312800b9e0d7
#
_cell.length_a   1.000
_cell.length_b   1.000
_cell.length_c   1.000
_cell.angle_alpha   90.00
_cell.angle_beta   90.00
_cell.angle_gamma   90.00
#
_symmetry.space_group_name_H-M   'P 1'
#
loop_
_entity.id
_entity.type
_entity.pdbx_description
1 polymer ?
#
loop_
_entity_poly.entity_id
_entity_poly.type
_entity_poly.pdbx_seq_one_letter_code
_entity_poly.pdbx_strand_id
1 'polypeptide(L)'
;MKKPEVLKMPRREFIASASFLALGGQLFGMSPLSLQSAPVTQELKEELTPEELKIVERSIIAKDLKNYFHEGYSCSESLLMVSLRFLGKPEELVWLASGFGGGLYHKDLCGFLTSGVMAIGLSSGMLEKERAEGKEHCKQNVKQYWKWWTSMAPLHCSEIRKEDTSSKKGTSSKESTGYKVCQRLGQLASVKIEELIKPAKAVT
;
A
#
# COMPACT_ATOMS: atom_id res chain seq x y z
N MET A 1 -29.42 -3.56 -34.46
CA MET A 1 -28.43 -3.25 -33.42
C MET A 1 -27.21 -2.67 -34.10
N LYS A 2 -26.97 -1.35 -34.00
CA LYS A 2 -25.80 -0.67 -34.58
C LYS A 2 -24.60 -0.80 -33.58
N LYS A 3 -23.44 -1.30 -34.08
CA LYS A 3 -22.18 -1.36 -33.31
C LYS A 3 -21.71 0.06 -33.04
N PRO A 4 -21.17 0.34 -31.84
CA PRO A 4 -20.56 1.64 -31.57
C PRO A 4 -19.28 1.81 -32.40
N GLU A 5 -19.19 2.92 -33.08
CA GLU A 5 -18.03 3.33 -33.88
C GLU A 5 -16.91 3.76 -32.93
N VAL A 6 -15.80 3.04 -32.95
CA VAL A 6 -14.60 3.35 -32.15
C VAL A 6 -13.87 4.49 -32.82
N LEU A 7 -13.89 5.68 -32.21
CA LEU A 7 -13.11 6.84 -32.64
C LEU A 7 -11.61 6.49 -32.60
N LYS A 8 -11.01 6.24 -33.76
CA LYS A 8 -9.57 6.10 -33.93
C LYS A 8 -8.93 7.50 -33.96
N MET A 9 -8.46 7.99 -32.82
CA MET A 9 -7.57 9.16 -32.80
C MET A 9 -6.16 8.75 -33.27
N PRO A 10 -5.59 9.41 -34.28
CA PRO A 10 -4.22 9.14 -34.71
C PRO A 10 -3.21 9.64 -33.67
N ARG A 11 -2.31 8.74 -33.25
CA ARG A 11 -1.27 8.99 -32.21
C ARG A 11 -0.27 10.12 -32.53
N ARG A 12 -0.39 10.78 -33.66
CA ARG A 12 0.58 11.81 -34.13
C ARG A 12 0.24 13.24 -33.76
N GLU A 13 -0.94 13.54 -33.26
CA GLU A 13 -1.33 14.93 -32.94
C GLU A 13 -1.04 15.34 -31.48
N PHE A 14 -0.59 14.41 -30.64
CA PHE A 14 -0.30 14.70 -29.23
C PHE A 14 1.09 15.33 -28.99
N ILE A 15 1.97 15.38 -30.00
CA ILE A 15 3.36 15.83 -29.85
C ILE A 15 3.59 17.28 -30.36
N ALA A 16 2.62 17.88 -31.01
CA ALA A 16 2.82 19.19 -31.68
C ALA A 16 2.49 20.44 -30.83
N SER A 17 2.09 20.32 -29.56
CA SER A 17 1.67 21.47 -28.73
C SER A 17 2.66 21.88 -27.64
N ALA A 18 3.89 21.41 -27.65
CA ALA A 18 4.89 21.69 -26.61
C ALA A 18 6.08 22.55 -27.08
N SER A 19 5.91 23.37 -28.10
CA SER A 19 7.01 24.24 -28.55
C SER A 19 6.45 25.63 -28.90
N PHE A 20 6.25 26.46 -27.90
CA PHE A 20 6.32 27.93 -28.00
C PHE A 20 6.08 28.50 -26.59
N LEU A 21 7.14 28.97 -25.97
CA LEU A 21 7.24 30.14 -25.09
C LEU A 21 8.51 30.06 -24.25
N ALA A 22 9.63 30.29 -24.93
CA ALA A 22 10.85 30.66 -24.23
C ALA A 22 11.27 32.02 -24.78
N LEU A 23 10.80 33.09 -24.15
CA LEU A 23 11.44 34.41 -24.21
C LEU A 23 10.68 35.39 -23.29
N GLY A 24 11.38 35.87 -22.28
CA GLY A 24 11.04 37.15 -21.62
C GLY A 24 10.48 37.01 -20.19
N GLY A 25 11.32 37.27 -19.18
CA GLY A 25 10.83 37.51 -17.82
C GLY A 25 11.81 37.12 -16.71
N GLN A 26 12.99 37.74 -16.69
CA GLN A 26 13.71 37.85 -15.42
C GLN A 26 12.94 38.86 -14.56
N LEU A 27 12.53 38.47 -13.39
CA LEU A 27 12.39 39.23 -12.14
C LEU A 27 11.32 38.55 -11.26
N PHE A 28 11.75 38.00 -10.24
CA PHE A 28 11.23 37.74 -8.90
C PHE A 28 11.73 36.38 -8.44
N GLY A 29 12.80 36.43 -7.63
CA GLY A 29 13.32 35.27 -6.94
C GLY A 29 12.32 34.77 -5.89
N MET A 30 11.39 33.93 -6.32
CA MET A 30 10.71 33.00 -5.45
C MET A 30 11.30 31.63 -5.72
N SER A 31 12.26 31.25 -4.92
CA SER A 31 12.72 29.86 -4.84
C SER A 31 11.49 28.96 -4.69
N PRO A 32 11.34 27.92 -5.53
CA PRO A 32 10.33 26.92 -5.23
C PRO A 32 10.65 26.36 -3.85
N LEU A 33 9.75 26.58 -2.88
CA LEU A 33 9.77 25.85 -1.63
C LEU A 33 9.66 24.37 -2.02
N SER A 34 10.81 23.72 -2.16
CA SER A 34 10.84 22.27 -2.18
C SER A 34 10.34 21.84 -0.81
N LEU A 35 9.09 21.38 -0.74
CA LEU A 35 8.61 20.56 0.37
C LEU A 35 9.40 19.25 0.31
N GLN A 36 10.66 19.31 0.68
CA GLN A 36 11.40 18.15 1.10
C GLN A 36 10.78 17.74 2.42
N SER A 37 9.89 16.75 2.35
CA SER A 37 9.53 15.98 3.53
C SER A 37 10.85 15.49 4.12
N ALA A 38 11.24 16.02 5.28
CA ALA A 38 12.40 15.56 5.98
C ALA A 38 12.35 14.04 6.06
N PRO A 39 13.43 13.32 5.75
CA PRO A 39 13.43 11.87 5.87
C PRO A 39 13.12 11.55 7.32
N VAL A 40 12.03 10.80 7.53
CA VAL A 40 11.73 10.24 8.86
C VAL A 40 12.81 9.21 9.12
N THR A 41 13.89 9.65 9.77
CA THR A 41 14.96 8.78 10.28
C THR A 41 14.51 8.08 11.55
N GLN A 42 13.29 7.56 11.54
CA GLN A 42 12.82 6.77 12.65
C GLN A 42 13.40 5.37 12.50
N GLU A 43 14.21 4.99 13.48
CA GLU A 43 14.75 3.63 13.56
C GLU A 43 13.59 2.64 13.63
N LEU A 44 13.49 1.77 12.63
CA LEU A 44 12.40 0.81 12.53
C LEU A 44 12.63 -0.30 13.55
N LYS A 45 11.67 -0.47 14.45
CA LYS A 45 11.70 -1.52 15.48
C LYS A 45 11.46 -2.90 14.86
N GLU A 46 12.17 -3.90 15.34
CA GLU A 46 12.02 -5.29 14.93
C GLU A 46 10.80 -5.95 15.58
N GLU A 47 10.49 -5.57 16.80
CA GLU A 47 9.44 -6.21 17.62
C GLU A 47 8.33 -5.22 17.96
N LEU A 48 7.14 -5.77 18.21
CA LEU A 48 6.00 -5.00 18.71
C LEU A 48 6.29 -4.48 20.11
N THR A 49 5.96 -3.21 20.37
CA THR A 49 5.93 -2.70 21.74
C THR A 49 4.77 -3.34 22.51
N PRO A 50 4.77 -3.32 23.88
CA PRO A 50 3.67 -3.86 24.66
C PRO A 50 2.30 -3.26 24.30
N GLU A 51 2.25 -1.98 23.92
CA GLU A 51 1.04 -1.29 23.48
C GLU A 51 0.58 -1.78 22.11
N GLU A 52 1.51 -1.92 21.16
CA GLU A 52 1.23 -2.46 19.83
C GLU A 52 0.77 -3.92 19.89
N LEU A 53 1.39 -4.73 20.77
CA LEU A 53 1.00 -6.12 20.97
C LEU A 53 -0.46 -6.22 21.41
N LYS A 54 -0.89 -5.40 22.39
CA LYS A 54 -2.29 -5.37 22.84
C LYS A 54 -3.27 -5.01 21.71
N ILE A 55 -2.86 -4.11 20.79
CA ILE A 55 -3.69 -3.72 19.66
C ILE A 55 -3.77 -4.87 18.65
N VAL A 56 -2.65 -5.49 18.32
CA VAL A 56 -2.58 -6.66 17.43
C VAL A 56 -3.40 -7.84 17.96
N GLU A 57 -3.31 -8.13 19.26
CA GLU A 57 -4.09 -9.20 19.89
C GLU A 57 -5.60 -9.00 19.85
N ARG A 58 -6.07 -7.76 19.79
CA ARG A 58 -7.50 -7.42 19.64
C ARG A 58 -7.99 -7.43 18.21
N SER A 59 -7.09 -7.34 17.25
CA SER A 59 -7.44 -7.34 15.83
C SER A 59 -7.83 -8.73 15.36
N ILE A 60 -8.90 -8.82 14.58
CA ILE A 60 -9.36 -10.07 13.99
C ILE A 60 -8.37 -10.57 12.93
N ILE A 61 -7.86 -9.65 12.10
CA ILE A 61 -7.03 -10.00 10.94
C ILE A 61 -5.53 -9.98 11.21
N ALA A 62 -5.06 -9.18 12.18
CA ALA A 62 -3.63 -9.05 12.45
C ALA A 62 -2.99 -10.31 13.05
N LYS A 63 -3.77 -11.12 13.77
CA LYS A 63 -3.31 -12.40 14.33
C LYS A 63 -2.92 -13.38 13.24
N ASP A 64 -3.72 -13.46 12.18
CA ASP A 64 -3.55 -14.46 11.12
C ASP A 64 -2.47 -14.04 10.11
N LEU A 65 -2.18 -12.74 9.99
CA LEU A 65 -1.16 -12.27 9.05
C LEU A 65 0.20 -12.96 9.27
N LYS A 66 0.61 -13.12 10.51
CA LYS A 66 1.89 -13.75 10.83
C LYS A 66 1.97 -15.18 10.28
N ASN A 67 0.88 -15.93 10.33
CA ASN A 67 0.84 -17.31 9.85
C ASN A 67 1.09 -17.34 8.33
N TYR A 68 0.34 -16.58 7.54
CA TYR A 68 0.53 -16.50 6.08
C TYR A 68 1.95 -16.07 5.70
N PHE A 69 2.48 -15.05 6.38
CA PHE A 69 3.83 -14.58 6.14
C PHE A 69 4.89 -15.66 6.44
N HIS A 70 4.64 -16.51 7.46
CA HIS A 70 5.50 -17.65 7.77
C HIS A 70 5.32 -18.83 6.82
N GLU A 71 4.16 -19.00 6.22
CA GLU A 71 3.86 -20.04 5.23
C GLU A 71 4.44 -19.75 3.84
N GLY A 72 5.08 -18.58 3.66
CA GLY A 72 5.77 -18.22 2.44
C GLY A 72 4.99 -17.29 1.52
N TYR A 73 3.81 -16.81 1.93
CA TYR A 73 3.15 -15.71 1.23
C TYR A 73 4.00 -14.45 1.30
N SER A 74 4.03 -13.69 0.23
CA SER A 74 4.69 -12.38 0.20
C SER A 74 3.98 -11.39 1.13
N CYS A 75 4.62 -10.26 1.43
CA CYS A 75 4.01 -9.21 2.26
C CYS A 75 2.67 -8.71 1.69
N SER A 76 2.56 -8.57 0.38
CA SER A 76 1.33 -8.14 -0.29
C SER A 76 0.24 -9.22 -0.27
N GLU A 77 0.59 -10.46 -0.51
CA GLU A 77 -0.34 -11.59 -0.47
C GLU A 77 -0.87 -11.82 0.96
N SER A 78 0.01 -11.76 1.97
CA SER A 78 -0.39 -11.97 3.35
C SER A 78 -1.44 -10.97 3.82
N LEU A 79 -1.24 -9.66 3.56
CA LEU A 79 -2.21 -8.65 3.97
C LEU A 79 -3.49 -8.71 3.15
N LEU A 80 -3.39 -8.97 1.83
CA LEU A 80 -4.60 -9.12 1.03
C LEU A 80 -5.40 -10.34 1.44
N MET A 81 -4.77 -11.50 1.74
CA MET A 81 -5.44 -12.72 2.17
C MET A 81 -6.28 -12.50 3.43
N VAL A 82 -5.68 -11.94 4.49
CA VAL A 82 -6.44 -11.69 5.73
C VAL A 82 -7.57 -10.68 5.52
N SER A 83 -7.37 -9.71 4.62
CA SER A 83 -8.40 -8.74 4.28
C SER A 83 -9.55 -9.35 3.47
N LEU A 84 -9.27 -10.25 2.52
CA LEU A 84 -10.29 -10.97 1.74
C LEU A 84 -11.17 -11.83 2.66
N ARG A 85 -10.57 -12.57 3.58
CA ARG A 85 -11.31 -13.35 4.58
C ARG A 85 -12.19 -12.48 5.44
N PHE A 86 -11.68 -11.37 5.93
CA PHE A 86 -12.44 -10.42 6.74
C PHE A 86 -13.64 -9.82 6.00
N LEU A 87 -13.47 -9.55 4.70
CA LEU A 87 -14.52 -9.01 3.83
C LEU A 87 -15.48 -10.08 3.28
N GLY A 88 -15.24 -11.36 3.54
CA GLY A 88 -15.99 -12.45 2.95
C GLY A 88 -15.87 -12.49 1.41
N LYS A 89 -14.70 -12.11 0.88
CA LYS A 89 -14.41 -12.14 -0.56
C LYS A 89 -13.68 -13.42 -0.95
N PRO A 90 -13.76 -13.84 -2.23
CA PRO A 90 -13.06 -15.04 -2.71
C PRO A 90 -11.55 -14.95 -2.46
N GLU A 91 -10.97 -16.00 -1.88
CA GLU A 91 -9.54 -16.04 -1.54
C GLU A 91 -8.64 -16.07 -2.77
N GLU A 92 -9.15 -16.53 -3.91
CA GLU A 92 -8.44 -16.53 -5.20
C GLU A 92 -8.00 -15.13 -5.64
N LEU A 93 -8.66 -14.10 -5.16
CA LEU A 93 -8.27 -12.72 -5.45
C LEU A 93 -6.90 -12.35 -4.85
N VAL A 94 -6.35 -13.18 -3.96
CA VAL A 94 -4.99 -12.98 -3.41
C VAL A 94 -3.93 -12.90 -4.51
N TRP A 95 -4.13 -13.59 -5.63
CA TRP A 95 -3.19 -13.58 -6.76
C TRP A 95 -3.02 -12.20 -7.41
N LEU A 96 -3.98 -11.30 -7.22
CA LEU A 96 -3.83 -9.90 -7.65
C LEU A 96 -2.67 -9.19 -6.94
N ALA A 97 -2.29 -9.67 -5.76
CA ALA A 97 -1.20 -9.08 -4.97
C ALA A 97 0.17 -9.72 -5.26
N SER A 98 0.24 -10.84 -5.98
CA SER A 98 1.49 -11.60 -6.16
C SER A 98 2.59 -10.77 -6.82
N GLY A 99 2.25 -9.89 -7.76
CA GLY A 99 3.20 -9.00 -8.42
C GLY A 99 3.78 -7.89 -7.54
N PHE A 100 3.24 -7.68 -6.33
CA PHE A 100 3.64 -6.59 -5.43
C PHE A 100 4.57 -7.04 -4.30
N GLY A 101 4.88 -8.33 -4.21
CA GLY A 101 5.79 -8.88 -3.23
C GLY A 101 7.19 -8.26 -3.31
N GLY A 102 7.84 -8.08 -2.14
CA GLY A 102 9.20 -7.54 -2.09
C GLY A 102 9.39 -6.17 -2.75
N GLY A 103 8.33 -5.34 -2.78
CA GLY A 103 8.34 -4.04 -3.46
C GLY A 103 8.43 -4.22 -4.98
N LEU A 104 7.40 -4.81 -5.58
CA LEU A 104 7.32 -5.10 -7.02
C LEU A 104 8.49 -5.99 -7.51
N TYR A 105 9.07 -6.82 -6.64
CA TYR A 105 10.33 -7.57 -6.84
C TYR A 105 11.55 -6.69 -7.16
N HIS A 106 11.40 -5.37 -7.09
CA HIS A 106 12.47 -4.38 -7.34
C HIS A 106 12.85 -3.58 -6.08
N LYS A 107 12.42 -4.02 -4.90
CA LYS A 107 12.63 -3.31 -3.63
C LYS A 107 12.04 -1.87 -3.62
N ASP A 108 11.05 -1.62 -4.46
CA ASP A 108 10.29 -0.37 -4.58
C ASP A 108 9.15 -0.32 -3.57
N LEU A 109 7.97 0.18 -3.90
CA LEU A 109 6.85 0.37 -2.97
C LEU A 109 6.54 -0.87 -2.14
N CYS A 110 6.41 -0.67 -0.83
CA CYS A 110 6.16 -1.76 0.10
C CYS A 110 4.86 -2.52 -0.23
N GLY A 111 4.95 -3.87 -0.25
CA GLY A 111 3.81 -4.73 -0.56
C GLY A 111 2.67 -4.62 0.46
N PHE A 112 2.94 -4.34 1.72
CA PHE A 112 1.87 -4.06 2.70
C PHE A 112 1.15 -2.75 2.40
N LEU A 113 1.87 -1.73 1.93
CA LEU A 113 1.25 -0.48 1.52
C LEU A 113 0.31 -0.69 0.31
N THR A 114 0.80 -1.36 -0.73
CA THR A 114 0.04 -1.58 -1.97
C THR A 114 -1.18 -2.48 -1.74
N SER A 115 -1.02 -3.58 -1.01
CA SER A 115 -2.13 -4.49 -0.71
C SER A 115 -3.17 -3.91 0.25
N GLY A 116 -2.76 -3.04 1.17
CA GLY A 116 -3.71 -2.27 1.98
C GLY A 116 -4.61 -1.37 1.13
N VAL A 117 -4.05 -0.71 0.11
CA VAL A 117 -4.84 0.07 -0.86
C VAL A 117 -5.80 -0.83 -1.65
N MET A 118 -5.37 -2.04 -2.03
CA MET A 118 -6.26 -3.02 -2.69
C MET A 118 -7.42 -3.43 -1.79
N ALA A 119 -7.16 -3.73 -0.51
CA ALA A 119 -8.19 -4.10 0.46
C ALA A 119 -9.23 -2.98 0.66
N ILE A 120 -8.78 -1.72 0.74
CA ILE A 120 -9.66 -0.56 0.80
C ILE A 120 -10.53 -0.47 -0.47
N GLY A 121 -9.94 -0.66 -1.66
CA GLY A 121 -10.68 -0.68 -2.92
C GLY A 121 -11.77 -1.75 -2.94
N LEU A 122 -11.44 -2.98 -2.50
CA LEU A 122 -12.38 -4.10 -2.44
C LEU A 122 -13.53 -3.88 -1.45
N SER A 123 -13.28 -3.16 -0.35
CA SER A 123 -14.32 -2.83 0.65
C SER A 123 -15.27 -1.73 0.21
N SER A 124 -14.90 -0.94 -0.80
CA SER A 124 -15.62 0.28 -1.17
C SER A 124 -16.85 0.06 -2.05
N GLY A 125 -17.14 -1.17 -2.49
CA GLY A 125 -18.38 -1.52 -3.21
C GLY A 125 -18.56 -0.83 -4.57
N MET A 126 -17.50 -0.46 -5.27
CA MET A 126 -17.55 0.37 -6.48
C MET A 126 -18.23 -0.29 -7.72
N LEU A 127 -18.70 -1.51 -7.61
CA LEU A 127 -19.43 -2.19 -8.70
C LEU A 127 -20.92 -1.86 -8.72
N GLU A 128 -21.44 -1.16 -7.73
CA GLU A 128 -22.86 -0.90 -7.49
C GLU A 128 -23.32 0.47 -8.01
N LYS A 129 -24.63 0.72 -7.92
CA LYS A 129 -25.24 1.98 -8.39
C LYS A 129 -24.67 3.23 -7.71
N GLU A 130 -24.17 3.10 -6.48
CA GLU A 130 -23.59 4.17 -5.64
C GLU A 130 -22.10 4.38 -5.89
N ARG A 131 -21.66 4.15 -7.10
CA ARG A 131 -20.26 4.22 -7.51
C ARG A 131 -19.55 5.52 -7.10
N ALA A 132 -20.26 6.65 -7.08
CA ALA A 132 -19.69 7.94 -6.71
C ALA A 132 -19.33 8.00 -5.22
N GLU A 133 -20.21 7.51 -4.35
CA GLU A 133 -19.98 7.46 -2.89
C GLU A 133 -18.87 6.47 -2.56
N GLY A 134 -18.93 5.26 -3.13
CA GLY A 134 -17.87 4.25 -2.96
C GLY A 134 -16.51 4.76 -3.41
N LYS A 135 -16.44 5.53 -4.49
CA LYS A 135 -15.21 6.14 -4.97
C LYS A 135 -14.64 7.19 -4.00
N GLU A 136 -15.50 8.06 -3.46
CA GLU A 136 -15.05 9.07 -2.50
C GLU A 136 -14.66 8.43 -1.17
N HIS A 137 -15.41 7.45 -0.68
CA HIS A 137 -15.06 6.66 0.51
C HIS A 137 -13.71 5.96 0.34
N CYS A 138 -13.48 5.28 -0.80
CA CYS A 138 -12.21 4.67 -1.14
C CYS A 138 -11.06 5.69 -1.08
N LYS A 139 -11.24 6.84 -1.74
CA LYS A 139 -10.24 7.91 -1.77
C LYS A 139 -9.89 8.44 -0.38
N GLN A 140 -10.91 8.62 0.48
CA GLN A 140 -10.71 9.09 1.85
C GLN A 140 -9.94 8.05 2.68
N ASN A 141 -10.31 6.78 2.60
CA ASN A 141 -9.65 5.71 3.34
C ASN A 141 -8.21 5.48 2.86
N VAL A 142 -7.96 5.56 1.55
CA VAL A 142 -6.59 5.51 1.00
C VAL A 142 -5.74 6.66 1.53
N LYS A 143 -6.28 7.90 1.59
CA LYS A 143 -5.57 9.04 2.17
C LYS A 143 -5.25 8.84 3.65
N GLN A 144 -6.19 8.28 4.42
CA GLN A 144 -5.97 7.97 5.85
C GLN A 144 -4.90 6.90 6.02
N TYR A 145 -4.96 5.81 5.22
CA TYR A 145 -3.97 4.75 5.24
C TYR A 145 -2.58 5.26 4.85
N TRP A 146 -2.48 6.06 3.79
CA TRP A 146 -1.25 6.69 3.36
C TRP A 146 -0.62 7.57 4.43
N LYS A 147 -1.42 8.46 5.05
CA LYS A 147 -0.97 9.34 6.14
C LYS A 147 -0.46 8.53 7.33
N TRP A 148 -1.19 7.49 7.71
CA TRP A 148 -0.76 6.58 8.77
C TRP A 148 0.54 5.86 8.41
N TRP A 149 0.63 5.29 7.21
CA TRP A 149 1.82 4.57 6.75
C TRP A 149 3.06 5.46 6.79
N THR A 150 2.99 6.66 6.22
CA THR A 150 4.12 7.60 6.17
C THR A 150 4.56 8.13 7.53
N SER A 151 3.71 8.02 8.56
CA SER A 151 4.10 8.29 9.95
C SER A 151 4.79 7.11 10.63
N MET A 152 4.66 5.89 10.09
CA MET A 152 5.15 4.65 10.70
C MET A 152 6.38 4.07 10.01
N ALA A 153 6.49 4.22 8.69
CA ALA A 153 7.52 3.56 7.90
C ALA A 153 7.83 4.32 6.60
N PRO A 154 9.01 4.11 6.01
CA PRO A 154 9.33 4.51 4.65
C PRO A 154 8.40 3.87 3.63
N LEU A 155 8.36 4.43 2.41
CA LEU A 155 7.54 3.91 1.32
C LEU A 155 8.16 2.68 0.66
N HIS A 156 9.48 2.67 0.55
CA HIS A 156 10.20 1.69 -0.25
C HIS A 156 10.69 0.49 0.56
N CYS A 157 10.54 -0.68 -0.03
CA CYS A 157 10.98 -1.96 0.54
C CYS A 157 12.49 -1.96 0.84
N SER A 158 13.30 -1.29 0.01
CA SER A 158 14.75 -1.14 0.21
C SER A 158 15.10 -0.39 1.50
N GLU A 159 14.28 0.58 1.90
CA GLU A 159 14.49 1.35 3.12
C GLU A 159 14.00 0.61 4.37
N ILE A 160 12.95 -0.22 4.22
CA ILE A 160 12.38 -1.04 5.30
C ILE A 160 13.27 -2.27 5.58
N ARG A 161 13.66 -2.96 4.51
CA ARG A 161 14.54 -4.13 4.56
C ARG A 161 15.97 -3.72 4.27
N LYS A 162 16.55 -2.85 5.08
CA LYS A 162 17.99 -2.58 4.99
C LYS A 162 18.72 -3.92 5.03
N GLU A 163 19.45 -4.24 3.98
CA GLU A 163 20.20 -5.49 3.93
C GLU A 163 21.18 -5.51 5.09
N ASP A 164 21.09 -6.54 5.87
CA ASP A 164 22.13 -6.90 6.82
C ASP A 164 23.39 -7.21 5.98
N THR A 165 24.31 -6.26 5.90
CA THR A 165 25.58 -6.43 5.15
C THR A 165 26.41 -7.56 5.72
N SER A 166 26.02 -8.12 6.86
CA SER A 166 26.64 -9.26 7.54
C SER A 166 26.05 -10.61 7.16
N SER A 167 24.87 -10.68 6.53
CA SER A 167 24.25 -11.95 6.16
C SER A 167 24.83 -12.47 4.83
N LYS A 168 25.47 -13.65 4.90
CA LYS A 168 25.96 -14.41 3.74
C LYS A 168 24.87 -14.49 2.68
N LYS A 169 25.20 -14.10 1.43
CA LYS A 169 24.34 -14.24 0.24
C LYS A 169 23.61 -15.58 0.24
N GLY A 170 22.29 -15.56 0.34
CA GLY A 170 21.47 -16.75 0.05
C GLY A 170 20.48 -17.19 1.12
N THR A 171 20.53 -16.70 2.34
CA THR A 171 19.55 -17.07 3.37
C THR A 171 18.61 -15.90 3.66
N SER A 172 17.42 -15.94 3.07
CA SER A 172 16.25 -15.23 3.57
C SER A 172 15.81 -15.89 4.89
N SER A 173 16.64 -15.79 5.93
CA SER A 173 16.29 -16.38 7.20
C SER A 173 15.16 -15.58 7.83
N LYS A 174 14.13 -16.27 8.33
CA LYS A 174 13.02 -15.70 9.12
C LYS A 174 13.53 -14.97 10.38
N GLU A 175 14.81 -15.02 10.65
CA GLU A 175 15.50 -14.39 11.77
C GLU A 175 16.19 -13.06 11.40
N SER A 176 16.22 -12.70 10.10
CA SER A 176 16.85 -11.44 9.70
C SER A 176 16.08 -10.23 10.25
N THR A 177 16.82 -9.20 10.66
CA THR A 177 16.26 -7.91 11.10
C THR A 177 15.20 -7.39 10.14
N GLY A 178 15.48 -7.40 8.84
CA GLY A 178 14.55 -6.95 7.82
C GLY A 178 13.25 -7.77 7.76
N TYR A 179 13.30 -9.08 8.05
CA TYR A 179 12.09 -9.90 8.12
C TYR A 179 11.24 -9.56 9.35
N LYS A 180 11.86 -9.40 10.53
CA LYS A 180 11.15 -9.04 11.77
C LYS A 180 10.48 -7.68 11.65
N VAL A 181 11.19 -6.68 11.10
CA VAL A 181 10.62 -5.36 10.81
C VAL A 181 9.40 -5.48 9.89
N CYS A 182 9.49 -6.25 8.79
CA CYS A 182 8.37 -6.49 7.90
C CYS A 182 7.19 -7.15 8.62
N GLN A 183 7.44 -8.18 9.44
CA GLN A 183 6.39 -8.86 10.20
C GLN A 183 5.67 -7.90 11.14
N ARG A 184 6.41 -7.08 11.91
CA ARG A 184 5.82 -6.06 12.79
C ARG A 184 4.96 -5.06 12.00
N LEU A 185 5.51 -4.50 10.91
CA LEU A 185 4.78 -3.54 10.08
C LEU A 185 3.53 -4.16 9.45
N GLY A 186 3.61 -5.42 9.01
CA GLY A 186 2.47 -6.15 8.47
C GLY A 186 1.34 -6.31 9.48
N GLN A 187 1.65 -6.68 10.72
CA GLN A 187 0.66 -6.80 11.79
C GLN A 187 -0.01 -5.46 12.10
N LEU A 188 0.76 -4.37 12.18
CA LEU A 188 0.22 -3.03 12.39
C LEU A 188 -0.59 -2.53 11.20
N ALA A 189 -0.16 -2.83 9.97
CA ALA A 189 -0.92 -2.55 8.75
C ALA A 189 -2.25 -3.27 8.74
N SER A 190 -2.29 -4.54 9.19
CA SER A 190 -3.53 -5.30 9.32
C SER A 190 -4.51 -4.65 10.29
N VAL A 191 -4.04 -4.21 11.46
CA VAL A 191 -4.88 -3.46 12.43
C VAL A 191 -5.48 -2.22 11.76
N LYS A 192 -4.64 -1.43 11.07
CA LYS A 192 -5.10 -0.20 10.43
C LYS A 192 -6.07 -0.48 9.29
N ILE A 193 -5.83 -1.52 8.50
CA ILE A 193 -6.74 -1.92 7.44
C ILE A 193 -8.06 -2.42 8.01
N GLU A 194 -8.06 -3.25 9.06
CA GLU A 194 -9.29 -3.67 9.73
C GLU A 194 -10.16 -2.48 10.16
N GLU A 195 -9.55 -1.44 10.71
CA GLU A 195 -10.25 -0.21 11.10
C GLU A 195 -10.93 0.46 9.88
N LEU A 196 -10.22 0.54 8.74
CA LEU A 196 -10.66 1.27 7.56
C LEU A 196 -11.68 0.50 6.69
N ILE A 197 -11.64 -0.84 6.72
CA ILE A 197 -12.50 -1.69 5.88
C ILE A 197 -13.67 -2.32 6.65
N LYS A 198 -13.83 -2.02 7.94
CA LYS A 198 -15.01 -2.50 8.70
C LYS A 198 -16.26 -2.14 7.93
N PRO A 199 -17.15 -3.11 7.68
CA PRO A 199 -18.44 -2.79 7.09
C PRO A 199 -19.13 -1.74 7.97
N ALA A 200 -19.66 -0.70 7.35
CA ALA A 200 -20.53 0.23 8.06
C ALA A 200 -21.58 -0.61 8.80
N LYS A 201 -21.72 -0.39 10.12
CA LYS A 201 -22.75 -1.11 10.88
C LYS A 201 -24.04 -0.95 10.13
N ALA A 202 -24.65 -2.06 9.72
CA ALA A 202 -25.98 -2.02 9.15
C ALA A 202 -26.84 -1.21 10.12
N VAL A 203 -27.36 -0.08 9.66
CA VAL A 203 -28.32 0.72 10.41
C VAL A 203 -29.57 -0.16 10.47
N THR A 204 -29.72 -0.85 11.63
CA THR A 204 -30.94 -1.62 11.94
C THR A 204 -32.07 -0.67 12.26
#